data_eb690885f457ad702d63894834bc7186
#
_entry.id   eb690885f457ad702d63894834bc7186
#
_cell.length_a   1.000
_cell.length_b   1.000
_cell.length_c   1.000
_cell.angle_alpha   90.00
_cell.angle_beta   90.00
_cell.angle_gamma   90.00
#
_symmetry.space_group_name_H-M   'P 1'
#
loop_
_entity.id
_entity.type
_entity.pdbx_description
1 polymer ?
#
loop_
_entity_poly.entity_id
_entity_poly.type
_entity_poly.pdbx_seq_one_letter_code
_entity_poly.pdbx_strand_id
1 'polypeptide(L)'
;MLVRLLYASRAVDITPEAIESILTQSRQNNPTCGITGILCYGGGIFLQAIEGGRMQVSDLFGHIMKDPRHRDVALLHYEEISERRFGGWSMGQVNLSKLNHTLLLKYSEKAELDPYSVSGKVSLALLEDLMATAAICGRV
;
A
#
# COMPACT_ATOMS: atom_id res chain seq x y z
N MET A 1 19.19 2.45 -8.22
CA MET A 1 19.01 1.64 -7.00
C MET A 1 17.53 1.51 -6.66
N LEU A 2 17.05 0.30 -6.55
CA LEU A 2 15.66 0.04 -6.17
C LEU A 2 15.48 0.08 -4.67
N VAL A 3 14.36 0.64 -4.23
CA VAL A 3 13.94 0.66 -2.83
C VAL A 3 12.49 0.22 -2.70
N ARG A 4 12.13 -0.25 -1.51
CA ARG A 4 10.74 -0.54 -1.11
C ARG A 4 10.42 0.31 0.10
N LEU A 5 9.30 1.01 0.03
CA LEU A 5 8.78 1.83 1.12
C LEU A 5 7.39 1.34 1.49
N LEU A 6 7.15 1.16 2.77
CA LEU A 6 5.85 0.79 3.31
C LEU A 6 5.40 1.87 4.28
N TYR A 7 4.19 2.37 4.09
CA TYR A 7 3.60 3.34 5.00
C TYR A 7 2.14 3.00 5.29
N ALA A 8 1.65 3.55 6.39
CA ALA A 8 0.23 3.57 6.71
C ALA A 8 -0.23 5.02 6.86
N SER A 9 -1.50 5.25 6.60
CA SER A 9 -2.14 6.53 6.86
C SER A 9 -3.61 6.32 7.19
N ARG A 10 -4.21 7.33 7.83
CA ARG A 10 -5.65 7.37 8.05
C ARG A 10 -6.31 8.15 6.94
N ALA A 11 -7.39 7.61 6.40
CA ALA A 11 -8.16 8.27 5.35
C ALA A 11 -8.98 9.44 5.93
N VAL A 12 -9.03 10.56 5.21
CA VAL A 12 -9.80 11.73 5.58
C VAL A 12 -10.91 11.91 4.56
N ASP A 13 -12.17 11.87 5.02
CA ASP A 13 -13.37 12.08 4.19
C ASP A 13 -13.35 11.27 2.90
N ILE A 14 -12.93 10.01 3.01
CA ILE A 14 -12.72 9.15 1.85
C ILE A 14 -14.06 8.57 1.37
N THR A 15 -14.31 8.68 0.07
CA THR A 15 -15.42 8.04 -0.63
C THR A 15 -14.88 6.97 -1.57
N PRO A 16 -15.72 6.01 -2.04
CA PRO A 16 -15.29 5.07 -3.07
C PRO A 16 -14.73 5.76 -4.31
N GLU A 17 -15.31 6.88 -4.71
CA GLU A 17 -14.86 7.68 -5.85
C GLU A 17 -13.47 8.29 -5.61
N ALA A 18 -13.18 8.72 -4.38
CA ALA A 18 -11.88 9.25 -4.03
C ALA A 18 -10.80 8.17 -4.08
N ILE A 19 -11.11 6.96 -3.62
CA ILE A 19 -10.20 5.81 -3.72
C ILE A 19 -9.91 5.48 -5.19
N GLU A 20 -10.95 5.45 -6.01
CA GLU A 20 -10.83 5.19 -7.44
C GLU A 20 -9.98 6.26 -8.13
N SER A 21 -10.12 7.52 -7.72
CA SER A 21 -9.30 8.63 -8.21
C SER A 21 -7.82 8.44 -7.86
N ILE A 22 -7.51 8.04 -6.63
CA ILE A 22 -6.14 7.75 -6.19
C ILE A 22 -5.54 6.65 -7.08
N LEU A 23 -6.26 5.57 -7.29
CA LEU A 23 -5.80 4.44 -8.08
C LEU A 23 -5.60 4.82 -9.55
N THR A 24 -6.54 5.57 -10.12
CA THR A 24 -6.46 6.03 -11.50
C THR A 24 -5.22 6.91 -11.72
N GLN A 25 -4.97 7.86 -10.83
CA GLN A 25 -3.78 8.71 -10.88
C GLN A 25 -2.50 7.89 -10.79
N SER A 26 -2.46 6.93 -9.87
CA SER A 26 -1.30 6.06 -9.68
C SER A 26 -1.03 5.23 -10.94
N ARG A 27 -2.06 4.62 -11.50
CA ARG A 27 -1.92 3.77 -12.69
C ARG A 27 -1.55 4.55 -13.94
N GLN A 28 -1.86 5.83 -14.01
CA GLN A 28 -1.43 6.71 -15.10
C GLN A 28 0.01 7.19 -14.93
N ASN A 29 0.41 7.55 -13.72
CA ASN A 29 1.70 8.18 -13.44
C ASN A 29 2.81 7.18 -13.13
N ASN A 30 2.50 6.09 -12.43
CA ASN A 30 3.50 5.15 -11.95
C ASN A 30 4.33 4.49 -13.06
N PRO A 31 3.76 4.06 -14.19
CA PRO A 31 4.57 3.46 -15.25
C PRO A 31 5.66 4.39 -15.79
N THR A 32 5.35 5.67 -15.94
CA THR A 32 6.31 6.68 -16.42
C THR A 32 7.44 6.89 -15.40
N CYS A 33 7.13 6.80 -14.11
CA CYS A 33 8.11 7.00 -13.03
C CYS A 33 8.80 5.69 -12.61
N GLY A 34 8.43 4.56 -13.20
CA GLY A 34 8.96 3.26 -12.80
C GLY A 34 8.51 2.80 -11.42
N ILE A 35 7.33 3.23 -10.97
CA ILE A 35 6.76 2.86 -9.67
C ILE A 35 5.82 1.67 -9.84
N THR A 36 5.95 0.71 -8.95
CA THR A 36 5.01 -0.41 -8.79
C THR A 36 4.62 -0.53 -7.33
N GLY A 37 3.52 -1.21 -7.04
CA GLY A 37 3.10 -1.38 -5.66
C GLY A 37 1.70 -1.92 -5.46
N ILE A 38 1.31 -1.97 -4.19
CA ILE A 38 -0.01 -2.44 -3.74
C ILE A 38 -0.58 -1.45 -2.74
N LEU A 39 -1.85 -1.11 -2.91
CA LEU A 39 -2.62 -0.32 -1.97
C LEU A 39 -3.69 -1.18 -1.32
N CYS A 40 -3.64 -1.27 -0.02
CA CYS A 40 -4.63 -1.95 0.81
C CYS A 40 -5.45 -0.90 1.56
N TYR A 41 -6.77 -1.04 1.53
CA TYR A 41 -7.67 -0.12 2.22
C TYR A 41 -8.73 -0.89 3.00
N GLY A 42 -8.93 -0.51 4.24
CA GLY A 42 -9.98 -1.07 5.08
C GLY A 42 -10.08 -0.33 6.40
N GLY A 43 -11.31 -0.17 6.93
CA GLY A 43 -11.53 0.46 8.22
C GLY A 43 -11.01 1.89 8.32
N GLY A 44 -10.98 2.65 7.23
CA GLY A 44 -10.48 4.02 7.22
C GLY A 44 -8.95 4.12 7.22
N ILE A 45 -8.24 3.04 6.94
CA ILE A 45 -6.77 2.99 6.94
C ILE A 45 -6.27 2.58 5.56
N PHE A 46 -5.25 3.31 5.07
CA PHE A 46 -4.45 2.91 3.93
C PHE A 46 -3.17 2.24 4.42
N LEU A 47 -2.82 1.14 3.76
CA LEU A 47 -1.53 0.47 3.90
C LEU A 47 -0.99 0.26 2.50
N GLN A 48 0.15 0.87 2.18
CA GLN A 48 0.67 0.86 0.83
C GLN A 48 2.15 0.49 0.81
N ALA A 49 2.51 -0.42 -0.10
CA ALA A 49 3.89 -0.70 -0.46
C ALA A 49 4.19 -0.09 -1.83
N ILE A 50 5.31 0.62 -1.92
CA ILE A 50 5.78 1.28 -3.13
C ILE A 50 7.20 0.79 -3.44
N GLU A 51 7.43 0.41 -4.69
CA GLU A 51 8.75 -0.01 -5.15
C GLU A 51 9.17 0.78 -6.38
N GLY A 52 10.43 1.13 -6.45
CA GLY A 52 10.98 1.89 -7.57
C GLY A 52 12.33 2.46 -7.25
N GLY A 53 12.81 3.39 -8.09
CA GLY A 53 14.04 4.11 -7.86
C GLY A 53 13.95 4.96 -6.60
N ARG A 54 15.07 5.11 -5.91
CA ARG A 54 15.14 5.85 -4.64
C ARG A 54 14.51 7.24 -4.73
N MET A 55 14.86 8.01 -5.75
CA MET A 55 14.35 9.38 -5.88
C MET A 55 12.87 9.41 -6.22
N GLN A 56 12.42 8.53 -7.11
CA GLN A 56 11.02 8.45 -7.52
C GLN A 56 10.12 8.05 -6.34
N VAL A 57 10.56 7.08 -5.55
CA VAL A 57 9.82 6.67 -4.34
C VAL A 57 9.78 7.79 -3.31
N SER A 58 10.91 8.48 -3.09
CA SER A 58 10.97 9.60 -2.15
C SER A 58 10.04 10.74 -2.58
N ASP A 59 10.05 11.10 -3.86
CA ASP A 59 9.19 12.15 -4.39
C ASP A 59 7.71 11.80 -4.23
N LEU A 60 7.34 10.56 -4.56
CA LEU A 60 5.96 10.10 -4.41
C LEU A 60 5.52 10.12 -2.96
N PHE A 61 6.34 9.63 -2.05
CA PHE A 61 6.03 9.64 -0.62
C PHE A 61 5.87 11.07 -0.09
N GLY A 62 6.72 11.99 -0.55
CA GLY A 62 6.58 13.42 -0.24
C GLY A 62 5.24 14.01 -0.66
N HIS A 63 4.74 13.63 -1.84
CA HIS A 63 3.41 14.04 -2.31
C HIS A 63 2.29 13.45 -1.46
N ILE A 64 2.41 12.18 -1.09
CA ILE A 64 1.42 11.51 -0.23
C ILE A 64 1.33 12.21 1.13
N MET A 65 2.47 12.57 1.72
CA MET A 65 2.49 13.26 3.01
C MET A 65 1.81 14.62 2.98
N LYS A 66 1.73 15.27 1.82
CA LYS A 66 1.06 16.56 1.63
C LYS A 66 -0.38 16.44 1.16
N ASP A 67 -0.81 15.24 0.77
CA ASP A 67 -2.15 15.01 0.26
C ASP A 67 -3.17 15.07 1.40
N PRO A 68 -4.19 15.97 1.33
CA PRO A 68 -5.16 16.12 2.41
C PRO A 68 -6.08 14.91 2.61
N ARG A 69 -6.07 13.94 1.69
CA ARG A 69 -6.81 12.68 1.85
C ARG A 69 -6.15 11.72 2.84
N HIS A 70 -4.93 12.02 3.28
CA HIS A 70 -4.16 11.23 4.23
C HIS A 70 -3.85 12.05 5.48
N ARG A 71 -3.91 11.40 6.65
CA ARG A 71 -3.40 11.96 7.90
C ARG A 71 -2.67 10.87 8.68
N ASP A 72 -1.89 11.27 9.68
CA ASP A 72 -1.12 10.35 10.54
C ASP A 72 -0.27 9.39 9.69
N VAL A 73 0.38 9.94 8.65
CA VAL A 73 1.23 9.15 7.77
C VAL A 73 2.42 8.63 8.57
N ALA A 74 2.54 7.31 8.65
CA ALA A 74 3.60 6.64 9.37
C ALA A 74 4.44 5.80 8.41
N LEU A 75 5.74 6.06 8.38
CA LEU A 75 6.70 5.21 7.67
C LEU A 75 6.90 3.94 8.50
N LEU A 76 6.53 2.79 7.94
CA LEU A 76 6.58 1.52 8.65
C LEU A 76 7.84 0.72 8.32
N HIS A 77 8.31 0.80 7.09
CA HIS A 77 9.45 0.03 6.63
C HIS A 77 10.04 0.69 5.38
N TYR A 78 11.37 0.69 5.30
CA TYR A 78 12.10 1.16 4.14
C TYR A 78 13.34 0.32 3.97
N GLU A 79 13.58 -0.19 2.75
CA GLU A 79 14.77 -1.00 2.47
C GLU A 79 15.25 -0.82 1.04
N GLU A 80 16.54 -0.98 0.84
CA GLU A 80 17.12 -1.17 -0.47
C GLU A 80 16.86 -2.62 -0.89
N ILE A 81 16.41 -2.79 -2.14
CA ILE A 81 16.03 -4.11 -2.67
C ILE A 81 16.82 -4.42 -3.94
N SER A 82 17.06 -5.70 -4.18
CA SER A 82 17.70 -6.17 -5.41
C SER A 82 16.70 -6.42 -6.52
N GLU A 83 15.47 -6.73 -6.16
CA GLU A 83 14.39 -6.98 -7.12
C GLU A 83 13.04 -6.63 -6.52
N ARG A 84 12.04 -6.42 -7.39
CA ARG A 84 10.69 -6.07 -6.96
C ARG A 84 9.90 -7.31 -6.56
N ARG A 85 9.06 -7.18 -5.53
CA ARG A 85 8.04 -8.17 -5.17
C ARG A 85 6.69 -7.82 -5.77
N PHE A 86 6.43 -6.52 -5.91
CA PHE A 86 5.15 -6.01 -6.40
C PHE A 86 5.26 -5.48 -7.83
N GLY A 87 6.19 -6.02 -8.60
CA GLY A 87 6.49 -5.56 -9.96
C GLY A 87 5.38 -5.83 -10.98
N GLY A 88 4.41 -6.71 -10.66
CA GLY A 88 3.30 -7.02 -11.55
C GLY A 88 2.19 -5.98 -11.58
N TRP A 89 2.25 -4.93 -10.73
CA TRP A 89 1.18 -3.96 -10.59
C TRP A 89 1.71 -2.53 -10.63
N SER A 90 1.19 -1.69 -11.55
CA SER A 90 1.44 -0.26 -11.50
C SER A 90 0.81 0.39 -10.26
N MET A 91 -0.30 -0.14 -9.78
CA MET A 91 -0.82 -0.05 -8.41
C MET A 91 -1.93 -1.08 -8.26
N GLY A 92 -1.63 -2.18 -7.59
CA GLY A 92 -2.63 -3.19 -7.24
C GLY A 92 -3.49 -2.69 -6.09
N GLN A 93 -4.75 -3.12 -6.06
CA GLN A 93 -5.69 -2.76 -5.00
C GLN A 93 -6.19 -4.00 -4.28
N VAL A 94 -6.19 -3.94 -2.95
CA VAL A 94 -6.84 -4.94 -2.09
C VAL A 94 -7.90 -4.25 -1.25
N ASN A 95 -9.14 -4.70 -1.37
CA ASN A 95 -10.24 -4.25 -0.52
C ASN A 95 -10.46 -5.25 0.60
N LEU A 96 -10.15 -4.85 1.83
CA LEU A 96 -10.23 -5.74 3.00
C LEU A 96 -11.65 -6.13 3.39
N SER A 97 -12.67 -5.39 2.96
CA SER A 97 -14.06 -5.75 3.25
C SER A 97 -14.48 -7.09 2.64
N LYS A 98 -13.73 -7.55 1.61
CA LYS A 98 -13.99 -8.82 0.90
C LYS A 98 -13.05 -9.94 1.35
N LEU A 99 -12.18 -9.69 2.33
CA LEU A 99 -11.21 -10.68 2.76
C LEU A 99 -11.72 -11.56 3.90
N ASN A 100 -11.18 -12.77 3.95
CA ASN A 100 -11.38 -13.68 5.06
C ASN A 100 -10.71 -13.11 6.32
N HIS A 101 -11.47 -13.01 7.41
CA HIS A 101 -10.97 -12.53 8.70
C HIS A 101 -9.81 -13.36 9.24
N THR A 102 -9.72 -14.64 8.86
CA THR A 102 -8.62 -15.52 9.26
C THR A 102 -7.26 -14.95 8.87
N LEU A 103 -7.15 -14.32 7.69
CA LEU A 103 -5.90 -13.74 7.24
C LEU A 103 -5.48 -12.54 8.12
N LEU A 104 -6.44 -11.70 8.51
CA LEU A 104 -6.16 -10.60 9.42
C LEU A 104 -5.75 -11.10 10.81
N LEU A 105 -6.42 -12.13 11.32
CA LEU A 105 -6.10 -12.73 12.61
C LEU A 105 -4.72 -13.40 12.64
N LYS A 106 -4.20 -13.81 11.50
CA LYS A 106 -2.85 -14.37 11.40
C LYS A 106 -1.79 -13.37 11.84
N TYR A 107 -2.03 -12.07 11.63
CA TYR A 107 -1.04 -11.01 11.83
C TYR A 107 -1.43 -9.98 12.88
N SER A 108 -2.66 -9.99 13.37
CA SER A 108 -3.19 -8.96 14.26
C SER A 108 -3.94 -9.58 15.44
N GLU A 109 -4.08 -8.83 16.52
CA GLU A 109 -4.82 -9.26 17.70
C GLU A 109 -6.31 -9.41 17.42
N LYS A 110 -6.84 -8.63 16.48
CA LYS A 110 -8.24 -8.65 16.06
C LYS A 110 -8.30 -8.78 14.54
N ALA A 111 -9.48 -9.18 14.02
CA ALA A 111 -9.71 -9.31 12.58
C ALA A 111 -9.94 -7.94 11.93
N GLU A 112 -8.99 -7.03 12.09
CA GLU A 112 -9.03 -5.69 11.52
C GLU A 112 -7.62 -5.26 11.09
N LEU A 113 -7.56 -4.32 10.14
CA LEU A 113 -6.29 -3.75 9.71
C LEU A 113 -5.85 -2.69 10.71
N ASP A 114 -4.76 -2.94 11.42
CA ASP A 114 -4.16 -1.97 12.34
C ASP A 114 -2.64 -1.96 12.22
N PRO A 115 -2.10 -1.32 11.18
CA PRO A 115 -0.65 -1.27 10.97
C PRO A 115 0.08 -0.41 12.00
N TYR A 116 -0.65 0.39 12.79
CA TYR A 116 -0.05 1.22 13.82
C TYR A 116 0.33 0.42 15.08
N SER A 117 -0.27 -0.75 15.28
CA SER A 117 -0.05 -1.58 16.47
C SER A 117 0.85 -2.78 16.22
N VAL A 118 1.29 -2.99 14.99
CA VAL A 118 2.19 -4.10 14.61
C VAL A 118 3.46 -3.56 13.97
N SER A 119 4.49 -4.41 13.89
CA SER A 119 5.74 -4.00 13.23
C SER A 119 5.56 -3.83 11.72
N GLY A 120 6.45 -3.05 11.10
CA GLY A 120 6.48 -2.94 9.65
C GLY A 120 6.69 -4.27 8.94
N LYS A 121 7.47 -5.18 9.53
CA LYS A 121 7.67 -6.52 8.99
C LYS A 121 6.38 -7.33 8.97
N VAL A 122 5.54 -7.20 9.99
CA VAL A 122 4.24 -7.88 10.05
C VAL A 122 3.32 -7.34 8.96
N SER A 123 3.25 -6.02 8.80
CA SER A 123 2.45 -5.40 7.74
C SER A 123 2.92 -5.81 6.34
N LEU A 124 4.23 -5.89 6.14
CA LEU A 124 4.79 -6.36 4.86
C LEU A 124 4.41 -7.82 4.61
N ALA A 125 4.50 -8.68 5.62
CA ALA A 125 4.10 -10.09 5.52
C ALA A 125 2.62 -10.23 5.16
N LEU A 126 1.75 -9.39 5.73
CA LEU A 126 0.34 -9.34 5.36
C LEU A 126 0.16 -9.03 3.88
N LEU A 127 0.84 -8.00 3.36
CA LEU A 127 0.75 -7.64 1.95
C LEU A 127 1.26 -8.77 1.04
N GLU A 128 2.31 -9.47 1.43
CA GLU A 128 2.83 -10.61 0.68
C GLU A 128 1.82 -11.77 0.63
N ASP A 129 1.16 -12.06 1.74
CA ASP A 129 0.09 -13.08 1.78
C ASP A 129 -1.10 -12.66 0.90
N LEU A 130 -1.48 -11.39 0.93
CA LEU A 130 -2.55 -10.87 0.07
C LEU A 130 -2.21 -11.02 -1.41
N MET A 131 -0.96 -10.77 -1.77
CA MET A 131 -0.47 -10.97 -3.12
C MET A 131 -0.58 -12.44 -3.55
N ALA A 132 -0.26 -13.37 -2.66
CA ALA A 132 -0.28 -14.81 -2.93
C ALA A 132 -1.70 -15.38 -3.01
N THR A 133 -2.64 -14.84 -2.24
CA THR A 133 -4.02 -15.32 -2.16
C THR A 133 -4.99 -14.66 -3.14
N ALA A 134 -4.53 -13.67 -3.86
CA ALA A 134 -5.05 -13.23 -5.15
C ALA A 134 -6.39 -12.51 -5.22
N ALA A 135 -6.74 -11.69 -4.25
CA ALA A 135 -7.83 -10.75 -4.42
C ALA A 135 -7.32 -9.36 -4.86
N ILE A 136 -6.33 -9.32 -5.79
CA ILE A 136 -5.72 -8.06 -6.20
C ILE A 136 -6.23 -7.65 -7.57
N CYS A 137 -6.77 -6.43 -7.65
CA CYS A 137 -7.20 -5.79 -8.89
C CYS A 137 -6.09 -4.87 -9.42
N GLY A 138 -6.05 -4.66 -10.74
CA GLY A 138 -5.14 -3.70 -11.35
C GLY A 138 -3.78 -4.26 -11.74
N ARG A 139 -3.70 -5.56 -11.97
CA ARG A 139 -2.48 -6.17 -12.51
C ARG A 139 -2.19 -5.64 -13.91
N VAL A 140 -0.96 -5.30 -14.13
CA VAL A 140 -0.48 -4.78 -15.42
C VAL A 140 -0.36 -5.92 -16.43
#